data_9d62aa300a523c723ec3589cf69de345
#
_entry.id   9d62aa300a523c723ec3589cf69de345
#
_cell.length_a   1.000
_cell.length_b   1.000
_cell.length_c   1.000
_cell.angle_alpha   90.00
_cell.angle_beta   90.00
_cell.angle_gamma   90.00
#
_symmetry.space_group_name_H-M   'P 1'
#
loop_
_entity.id
_entity.type
_entity.pdbx_description
1 polymer ?
#
loop_
_entity_poly.entity_id
_entity_poly.type
_entity_poly.pdbx_seq_one_letter_code
_entity_poly.pdbx_strand_id
1 'polypeptide(L)'
;GDLNVAHNEIDLKNPKTNRGNAGFTDEERAKLTELLNSGFTDSFRYLYPDKENCYTWWSYMMKAREKNIGWRIDYFLVSNQLKAKIEDAKIHSEIMGSDHCPVELDIDLK
;
A
#
# COMPACT_ATOMS: atom_id res chain seq x y z
N GLY A 1 7.23 5.37 -1.64
CA GLY A 1 7.28 6.20 -0.44
C GLY A 1 6.02 6.10 0.39
N ASP A 2 6.08 6.68 1.54
CA ASP A 2 4.97 6.70 2.49
C ASP A 2 3.95 7.76 2.10
N LEU A 3 2.73 7.33 1.74
CA LEU A 3 1.62 8.23 1.42
C LEU A 3 0.63 8.36 2.57
N ASN A 4 0.76 7.54 3.60
CA ASN A 4 -0.11 7.51 4.79
C ASN A 4 -1.59 7.31 4.47
N VAL A 5 -1.91 6.64 3.37
CA VAL A 5 -3.28 6.37 2.92
C VAL A 5 -3.40 4.92 2.46
N ALA A 6 -4.40 4.20 2.95
CA ALA A 6 -4.82 2.94 2.36
C ALA A 6 -5.84 3.27 1.26
N HIS A 7 -5.58 2.83 0.03
CA HIS A 7 -6.39 3.26 -1.13
C HIS A 7 -7.78 2.62 -1.13
N ASN A 8 -7.83 1.31 -1.01
CA ASN A 8 -9.07 0.54 -1.12
C ASN A 8 -9.28 -0.36 0.10
N GLU A 9 -10.47 -0.94 0.21
CA GLU A 9 -10.82 -1.81 1.36
C GLU A 9 -9.86 -3.01 1.51
N ILE A 10 -9.31 -3.52 0.41
CA ILE A 10 -8.33 -4.61 0.43
C ILE A 10 -7.01 -4.19 1.09
N ASP A 11 -6.74 -2.90 1.21
CA ASP A 11 -5.47 -2.36 1.68
C ASP A 11 -5.39 -2.19 3.20
N LEU A 12 -6.43 -2.56 3.94
CA LEU A 12 -6.38 -2.58 5.41
C LEU A 12 -7.27 -3.69 5.96
N LYS A 13 -6.94 -4.15 7.17
CA LYS A 13 -7.62 -5.30 7.78
C LYS A 13 -9.07 -5.01 8.17
N ASN A 14 -9.34 -3.81 8.68
CA ASN A 14 -10.66 -3.43 9.20
C ASN A 14 -11.22 -2.20 8.48
N PRO A 15 -11.55 -2.31 7.17
CA PRO A 15 -11.98 -1.14 6.41
C PRO A 15 -13.28 -0.52 6.91
N LYS A 16 -14.25 -1.32 7.35
CA LYS A 16 -15.56 -0.80 7.77
C LYS A 16 -15.45 0.07 9.03
N THR A 17 -14.64 -0.37 10.00
CA THR A 17 -14.48 0.38 11.26
C THR A 17 -13.56 1.57 11.11
N ASN A 18 -12.72 1.61 10.08
CA ASN A 18 -11.75 2.68 9.84
C ASN A 18 -12.19 3.69 8.79
N ARG A 19 -13.34 3.49 8.16
CA ARG A 19 -13.86 4.46 7.20
C ARG A 19 -14.05 5.81 7.88
N GLY A 20 -13.45 6.85 7.31
CA GLY A 20 -13.47 8.19 7.88
C GLY A 20 -12.37 8.49 8.88
N ASN A 21 -11.60 7.48 9.30
CA ASN A 21 -10.43 7.70 10.16
C ASN A 21 -9.23 8.15 9.32
N ALA A 22 -8.27 8.84 9.97
CA ALA A 22 -7.04 9.25 9.29
C ALA A 22 -6.38 8.07 8.58
N GLY A 23 -5.99 8.25 7.33
CA GLY A 23 -5.44 7.21 6.47
C GLY A 23 -6.49 6.47 5.64
N PHE A 24 -7.78 6.66 5.94
CA PHE A 24 -8.86 6.00 5.18
C PHE A 24 -10.10 6.89 5.07
N THR A 25 -9.92 8.21 5.02
CA THR A 25 -11.03 9.14 4.74
C THR A 25 -11.38 9.08 3.25
N ASP A 26 -12.63 9.40 2.93
CA ASP A 26 -13.07 9.44 1.54
C ASP A 26 -12.25 10.45 0.73
N GLU A 27 -11.88 11.59 1.34
CA GLU A 27 -11.05 12.62 0.70
C GLU A 27 -9.64 12.14 0.41
N GLU A 28 -9.00 11.46 1.35
CA GLU A 28 -7.64 10.91 1.16
C GLU A 28 -7.63 9.86 0.07
N ARG A 29 -8.61 8.96 0.07
CA ARG A 29 -8.75 7.92 -0.97
C ARG A 29 -9.00 8.53 -2.33
N ALA A 30 -9.86 9.55 -2.41
CA ALA A 30 -10.16 10.25 -3.66
C ALA A 30 -8.94 10.95 -4.23
N LYS A 31 -8.10 11.56 -3.39
CA LYS A 31 -6.86 12.19 -3.83
C LYS A 31 -5.86 11.18 -4.39
N LEU A 32 -5.74 10.02 -3.78
CA LEU A 32 -4.87 8.97 -4.31
C LEU A 32 -5.41 8.43 -5.63
N THR A 33 -6.73 8.24 -5.76
CA THR A 33 -7.37 7.86 -7.01
C THR A 33 -7.07 8.89 -8.10
N GLU A 34 -7.18 10.18 -7.77
CA GLU A 34 -6.89 11.27 -8.70
C GLU A 34 -5.43 11.24 -9.15
N LEU A 35 -4.50 11.01 -8.23
CA LEU A 35 -3.08 10.88 -8.55
C LEU A 35 -2.84 9.69 -9.51
N LEU A 36 -3.44 8.54 -9.24
CA LEU A 36 -3.31 7.37 -10.10
C LEU A 36 -3.92 7.63 -11.49
N ASN A 37 -5.05 8.34 -11.55
CA ASN A 37 -5.69 8.68 -12.83
C ASN A 37 -4.91 9.75 -13.61
N SER A 38 -3.98 10.44 -12.98
CA SER A 38 -3.14 11.44 -13.65
C SER A 38 -1.94 10.86 -14.38
N GLY A 39 -1.80 9.54 -14.42
CA GLY A 39 -0.74 8.87 -15.19
C GLY A 39 0.19 7.99 -14.40
N PHE A 40 -0.22 7.54 -13.19
CA PHE A 40 0.58 6.68 -12.33
C PHE A 40 -0.09 5.33 -12.08
N THR A 41 0.73 4.35 -11.75
CA THR A 41 0.31 2.98 -11.44
C THR A 41 0.85 2.61 -10.05
N ASP A 42 -0.04 2.06 -9.20
CA ASP A 42 0.35 1.41 -7.95
C ASP A 42 1.00 0.07 -8.29
N SER A 43 2.33 0.01 -8.21
CA SER A 43 3.10 -1.14 -8.71
C SER A 43 2.72 -2.46 -8.06
N PHE A 44 2.54 -2.48 -6.73
CA PHE A 44 2.16 -3.71 -6.02
C PHE A 44 0.79 -4.20 -6.49
N ARG A 45 -0.19 -3.30 -6.52
CA ARG A 45 -1.57 -3.68 -6.85
C ARG A 45 -1.73 -3.99 -8.34
N TYR A 46 -0.89 -3.43 -9.19
CA TYR A 46 -0.84 -3.78 -10.60
C TYR A 46 -0.48 -5.26 -10.81
N LEU A 47 0.51 -5.75 -10.05
CA LEU A 47 0.97 -7.14 -10.15
C LEU A 47 0.06 -8.10 -9.37
N TYR A 48 -0.49 -7.65 -8.26
CA TYR A 48 -1.26 -8.48 -7.32
C TYR A 48 -2.61 -7.83 -7.02
N PRO A 49 -3.52 -7.75 -8.01
CA PRO A 49 -4.75 -6.96 -7.86
C PRO A 49 -5.71 -7.47 -6.79
N ASP A 50 -5.66 -8.78 -6.49
CA ASP A 50 -6.59 -9.40 -5.55
C ASP A 50 -5.93 -10.00 -4.31
N LYS A 51 -4.64 -9.74 -4.10
CA LYS A 51 -3.90 -10.31 -2.98
C LYS A 51 -4.23 -9.59 -1.69
N GLU A 52 -4.84 -10.33 -0.75
CA GLU A 52 -5.26 -9.82 0.56
C GLU A 52 -4.17 -9.96 1.61
N ASN A 53 -4.37 -9.28 2.75
CA ASN A 53 -3.54 -9.39 3.95
C ASN A 53 -2.07 -8.98 3.72
N CYS A 54 -1.84 -8.03 2.81
CA CYS A 54 -0.53 -7.50 2.49
C CYS A 54 -0.46 -6.05 2.95
N TYR A 55 0.28 -5.80 4.02
CA TYR A 55 0.34 -4.51 4.69
C TYR A 55 1.77 -4.03 4.89
N THR A 56 1.93 -2.71 5.04
CA THR A 56 3.25 -2.08 5.23
C THR A 56 3.39 -1.39 6.58
N TRP A 57 2.29 -1.25 7.31
CA TRP A 57 2.26 -0.58 8.60
C TRP A 57 1.29 -1.29 9.56
N TRP A 58 1.68 -1.36 10.82
CA TRP A 58 0.83 -1.89 11.90
C TRP A 58 0.99 -0.99 13.11
N SER A 59 -0.12 -0.76 13.83
CA SER A 59 -0.06 -0.08 15.11
C SER A 59 0.78 -0.88 16.11
N TYR A 60 1.47 -0.20 17.02
CA TYR A 60 2.13 -0.86 18.14
C TYR A 60 1.13 -1.39 19.18
N MET A 61 -0.12 -0.93 19.12
CA MET A 61 -1.13 -1.27 20.11
C MET A 61 -1.76 -2.64 19.85
N MET A 62 -2.15 -3.33 20.92
CA MET A 62 -2.96 -4.55 20.87
C MET A 62 -2.36 -5.68 20.02
N LYS A 63 -1.03 -5.72 19.91
CA LYS A 63 -0.31 -6.75 19.12
C LYS A 63 -0.79 -6.82 17.67
N ALA A 64 -1.08 -5.67 17.06
CA ALA A 64 -1.63 -5.59 15.72
C ALA A 64 -0.76 -6.31 14.69
N ARG A 65 0.58 -6.21 14.80
CA ARG A 65 1.50 -6.85 13.85
C ARG A 65 1.47 -8.37 13.95
N GLU A 66 1.41 -8.92 15.16
CA GLU A 66 1.31 -10.37 15.38
C GLU A 66 0.01 -10.92 14.78
N LYS A 67 -1.07 -10.16 14.87
CA LYS A 67 -2.39 -10.53 14.33
C LYS A 67 -2.56 -10.16 12.87
N ASN A 68 -1.55 -9.51 12.28
CA ASN A 68 -1.60 -8.94 10.94
C ASN A 68 -2.80 -8.01 10.71
N ILE A 69 -3.09 -7.18 11.71
CA ILE A 69 -4.11 -6.13 11.61
C ILE A 69 -3.40 -4.87 11.14
N GLY A 70 -3.20 -4.77 9.85
CA GLY A 70 -2.34 -3.75 9.26
C GLY A 70 -3.01 -2.92 8.17
N TRP A 71 -2.21 -2.04 7.60
CA TRP A 71 -2.58 -1.10 6.54
C TRP A 71 -1.47 -1.08 5.50
N ARG A 72 -1.84 -1.04 4.21
CA ARG A 72 -0.87 -0.81 3.13
C ARG A 72 -0.91 0.67 2.79
N ILE A 73 0.08 1.40 3.29
CA ILE A 73 0.17 2.86 3.16
C ILE A 73 1.48 3.35 2.56
N ASP A 74 2.39 2.44 2.24
CA ASP A 74 3.65 2.73 1.57
C ASP A 74 3.60 2.18 0.15
N TYR A 75 3.97 2.99 -0.84
CA TYR A 75 3.80 2.66 -2.26
C TYR A 75 5.03 3.01 -3.07
N PHE A 76 5.23 2.28 -4.18
CA PHE A 76 6.00 2.75 -5.31
C PHE A 76 5.02 3.02 -6.46
N LEU A 77 4.77 4.29 -6.74
CA LEU A 77 3.96 4.71 -7.87
C LEU A 77 4.85 4.87 -9.10
N VAL A 78 4.46 4.24 -10.18
CA VAL A 78 5.24 4.19 -11.41
C VAL A 78 4.43 4.87 -12.52
N SER A 79 5.11 5.68 -13.35
CA SER A 79 4.48 6.25 -14.53
C SER A 79 3.85 5.13 -15.38
N ASN A 80 2.65 5.36 -15.91
CA ASN A 80 1.96 4.37 -16.74
C ASN A 80 2.80 3.92 -17.95
N GLN A 81 3.69 4.76 -18.43
CA GLN A 81 4.59 4.40 -19.52
C GLN A 81 5.60 3.30 -19.12
N LEU A 82 5.88 3.19 -17.83
CA LEU A 82 6.87 2.23 -17.30
C LEU A 82 6.23 1.00 -16.68
N LYS A 83 4.91 0.93 -16.57
CA LYS A 83 4.25 -0.18 -15.85
C LYS A 83 4.55 -1.55 -16.46
N ALA A 84 4.71 -1.64 -17.77
CA ALA A 84 5.04 -2.91 -18.44
C ALA A 84 6.47 -3.38 -18.13
N LYS A 85 7.32 -2.51 -17.56
CA LYS A 85 8.69 -2.82 -17.18
C LYS A 85 8.82 -3.25 -15.71
N ILE A 86 7.73 -3.23 -14.94
CA ILE A 86 7.74 -3.69 -13.57
C ILE A 86 7.93 -5.21 -13.55
N GLU A 87 8.98 -5.67 -12.90
CA GLU A 87 9.29 -7.10 -12.77
C GLU A 87 8.65 -7.69 -11.51
N ASP A 88 8.73 -6.96 -10.39
CA ASP A 88 8.12 -7.38 -9.14
C ASP A 88 7.95 -6.17 -8.20
N ALA A 89 7.09 -6.35 -7.21
CA ALA A 89 6.90 -5.39 -6.12
C ALA A 89 6.73 -6.20 -4.84
N LYS A 90 7.59 -5.93 -3.84
CA LYS A 90 7.67 -6.74 -2.63
C LYS A 90 7.35 -5.93 -1.39
N ILE A 91 6.72 -6.56 -0.42
CA ILE A 91 6.49 -6.04 0.92
C ILE A 91 7.28 -6.92 1.89
N HIS A 92 8.30 -6.35 2.53
CA HIS A 92 9.18 -7.10 3.43
C HIS A 92 8.62 -7.10 4.85
N SER A 93 7.46 -7.71 5.04
CA SER A 93 6.75 -7.73 6.33
C SER A 93 7.51 -8.45 7.44
N GLU A 94 8.49 -9.28 7.10
CA GLU A 94 9.35 -10.00 8.04
C GLU A 94 10.42 -9.11 8.68
N ILE A 95 10.70 -7.94 8.12
CA ILE A 95 11.74 -7.04 8.65
C ILE A 95 11.14 -6.17 9.75
N MET A 96 11.68 -6.32 10.96
CA MET A 96 11.22 -5.62 12.17
C MET A 96 12.09 -4.38 12.44
N GLY A 97 11.71 -3.58 13.45
CA GLY A 97 12.49 -2.42 13.90
C GLY A 97 11.80 -1.09 13.67
N SER A 98 10.67 -1.08 12.97
CA SER A 98 9.81 0.09 12.74
C SER A 98 8.36 -0.35 12.73
N ASP A 99 7.42 0.58 12.90
CA ASP A 99 5.99 0.31 12.70
C ASP A 99 5.64 0.18 11.21
N HIS A 100 6.54 0.63 10.31
CA HIS A 100 6.49 0.32 8.89
C HIS A 100 7.45 -0.83 8.56
N CYS A 101 7.16 -1.60 7.52
CA CYS A 101 8.14 -2.50 6.93
C CYS A 101 8.62 -1.93 5.58
N PRO A 102 9.82 -2.34 5.12
CA PRO A 102 10.31 -1.90 3.82
C PRO A 102 9.47 -2.42 2.67
N VAL A 103 9.36 -1.63 1.61
CA VAL A 103 8.80 -2.03 0.32
C VAL A 103 9.88 -1.97 -0.74
N GLU A 104 9.78 -2.84 -1.74
CA GLU A 104 10.77 -2.95 -2.81
C GLU A 104 10.08 -2.95 -4.16
N LEU A 105 10.70 -2.28 -5.14
CA LEU A 105 10.26 -2.30 -6.53
C LEU A 105 11.40 -2.79 -7.40
N ASP A 106 11.13 -3.85 -8.16
CA ASP A 106 12.05 -4.37 -9.18
C ASP A 106 11.52 -3.96 -10.55
N ILE A 107 12.29 -3.14 -11.25
CA ILE A 107 11.87 -2.58 -12.53
C ILE A 107 13.04 -2.65 -13.54
N ASP A 108 12.72 -3.03 -14.78
CA ASP A 108 13.69 -3.05 -15.88
C ASP A 108 13.54 -1.76 -16.70
N LEU A 109 14.55 -0.89 -16.61
CA LEU A 109 14.56 0.40 -17.30
C LEU A 109 15.29 0.38 -18.66
N LYS A 110 15.68 -0.80 -19.11
CA LYS A 110 16.37 -0.96 -20.40
C LYS A 110 15.44 -0.76 -21.59
#